data_26edd12acf3e8b29ca730e4c46d21b7f
#
_entry.id   26edd12acf3e8b29ca730e4c46d21b7f
#
_cell.length_a   1.000
_cell.length_b   1.000
_cell.length_c   1.000
_cell.angle_alpha   90.00
_cell.angle_beta   90.00
_cell.angle_gamma   90.00
#
_symmetry.space_group_name_H-M   'P 1'
#
loop_
_entity.id
_entity.type
_entity.pdbx_description
1 polymer ?
#
loop_
_entity_poly.entity_id
_entity_poly.type
_entity_poly.pdbx_seq_one_letter_code
_entity_poly.pdbx_strand_id
1 'polypeptide(L)'
;GLLKRAVSFCKYHMNSALDEFEAVLNKDAERLRSGEAHSEQMLYLRNLKRAREQVLPIFLADLEAHLAGIRDATVKPAPGRPGGLQKASEGLALVDDGLFEQHQLLSGMAARCESHNGPEMHSLRQRFSVLAGKSPFSNDELPLGPAVLCECLLASVRPLQLDIANTETLFAIFEKRALGNYRKLLEDCNAYLAERGVLANLNFTTFRNPELRFKKSPIAL
;
A
#
# COMPACT_ATOMS: atom_id res chain seq x y z
N GLY A 1 -13.07 -13.85 8.83
CA GLY A 1 -12.12 -13.26 9.71
C GLY A 1 -11.45 -12.02 9.12
N LEU A 2 -10.30 -11.65 9.67
CA LEU A 2 -9.51 -10.48 9.26
C LEU A 2 -9.20 -10.50 7.76
N LEU A 3 -8.69 -11.65 7.26
CA LEU A 3 -8.41 -11.83 5.83
C LEU A 3 -9.62 -11.50 4.94
N LYS A 4 -10.82 -11.97 5.30
CA LYS A 4 -12.04 -11.68 4.50
C LYS A 4 -12.31 -10.17 4.39
N ARG A 5 -12.06 -9.40 5.45
CA ARG A 5 -12.24 -7.94 5.47
C ARG A 5 -11.22 -7.25 4.56
N ALA A 6 -9.95 -7.62 4.71
CA ALA A 6 -8.87 -7.11 3.87
C ALA A 6 -9.11 -7.44 2.39
N VAL A 7 -9.46 -8.69 2.07
CA VAL A 7 -9.78 -9.13 0.70
C VAL A 7 -10.96 -8.35 0.13
N SER A 8 -12.05 -8.16 0.90
CA SER A 8 -13.22 -7.41 0.41
C SER A 8 -12.89 -5.95 0.11
N PHE A 9 -12.11 -5.31 0.98
CA PHE A 9 -11.63 -3.95 0.78
C PHE A 9 -10.74 -3.84 -0.49
N CYS A 10 -9.72 -4.67 -0.57
CA CYS A 10 -8.78 -4.66 -1.70
C CYS A 10 -9.48 -4.98 -3.03
N LYS A 11 -10.37 -5.97 -3.05
CA LYS A 11 -11.15 -6.33 -4.24
C LYS A 11 -11.98 -5.16 -4.75
N TYR A 12 -12.69 -4.46 -3.86
CA TYR A 12 -13.51 -3.32 -4.25
C TYR A 12 -12.67 -2.17 -4.81
N HIS A 13 -11.63 -1.77 -4.09
CA HIS A 13 -10.81 -0.62 -4.47
C HIS A 13 -9.90 -0.89 -5.66
N MET A 14 -9.36 -2.11 -5.81
CA MET A 14 -8.57 -2.50 -6.97
C MET A 14 -9.42 -2.51 -8.25
N ASN A 15 -10.60 -3.11 -8.21
CA ASN A 15 -11.50 -3.09 -9.37
C ASN A 15 -11.88 -1.65 -9.76
N SER A 16 -12.21 -0.81 -8.76
CA SER A 16 -12.50 0.61 -9.00
C SER A 16 -11.31 1.37 -9.59
N ALA A 17 -10.08 1.03 -9.17
CA ALA A 17 -8.88 1.64 -9.74
C ALA A 17 -8.64 1.19 -11.18
N LEU A 18 -8.83 -0.08 -11.49
CA LEU A 18 -8.69 -0.60 -12.86
C LEU A 18 -9.78 -0.04 -13.81
N ASP A 19 -11.02 0.14 -13.32
CA ASP A 19 -12.10 0.78 -14.10
C ASP A 19 -11.76 2.23 -14.42
N GLU A 20 -11.29 3.01 -13.44
CA GLU A 20 -10.87 4.40 -13.64
C GLU A 20 -9.67 4.48 -14.60
N PHE A 21 -8.70 3.58 -14.45
CA PHE A 21 -7.52 3.52 -15.31
C PHE A 21 -7.91 3.19 -16.76
N GLU A 22 -8.81 2.22 -17.00
CA GLU A 22 -9.33 1.92 -18.32
C GLU A 22 -10.01 3.14 -18.97
N ALA A 23 -10.78 3.89 -18.19
CA ALA A 23 -11.42 5.13 -18.66
C ALA A 23 -10.38 6.20 -19.05
N VAL A 24 -9.28 6.33 -18.28
CA VAL A 24 -8.18 7.26 -18.62
C VAL A 24 -7.52 6.85 -19.93
N LEU A 25 -7.15 5.57 -20.09
CA LEU A 25 -6.52 5.07 -21.32
C LEU A 25 -7.43 5.28 -22.56
N ASN A 26 -8.74 5.03 -22.44
CA ASN A 26 -9.70 5.27 -23.51
C ASN A 26 -9.74 6.75 -23.92
N LYS A 27 -9.83 7.65 -22.94
CA LYS A 27 -9.85 9.09 -23.18
C LYS A 27 -8.56 9.58 -23.85
N ASP A 28 -7.42 9.06 -23.45
CA ASP A 28 -6.13 9.44 -24.05
C ASP A 28 -6.01 8.90 -25.49
N ALA A 29 -6.46 7.67 -25.74
CA ALA A 29 -6.53 7.13 -27.09
C ALA A 29 -7.44 7.96 -28.01
N GLU A 30 -8.62 8.38 -27.53
CA GLU A 30 -9.54 9.24 -28.28
C GLU A 30 -8.93 10.62 -28.59
N ARG A 31 -8.17 11.20 -27.65
CA ARG A 31 -7.50 12.49 -27.82
C ARG A 31 -6.40 12.45 -28.86
N LEU A 32 -5.66 11.36 -28.95
CA LEU A 32 -4.54 11.17 -29.87
C LEU A 32 -4.99 10.90 -31.31
N ARG A 33 -6.21 10.43 -31.53
CA ARG A 33 -6.91 10.14 -32.82
C ARG A 33 -6.17 9.25 -33.82
N SER A 34 -4.86 9.43 -34.00
CA SER A 34 -4.04 8.65 -34.93
C SER A 34 -2.54 8.82 -34.64
N GLY A 35 -1.70 8.00 -35.26
CA GLY A 35 -0.26 8.04 -35.13
C GLY A 35 0.31 6.99 -34.17
N GLU A 36 1.60 7.06 -33.93
CA GLU A 36 2.33 6.09 -33.11
C GLU A 36 1.82 6.08 -31.67
N ALA A 37 1.70 7.26 -31.04
CA ALA A 37 1.19 7.41 -29.67
C ALA A 37 -0.24 6.86 -29.51
N HIS A 38 -1.11 7.00 -30.50
CA HIS A 38 -2.42 6.36 -30.49
C HIS A 38 -2.31 4.83 -30.50
N SER A 39 -1.43 4.30 -31.34
CA SER A 39 -1.20 2.85 -31.45
C SER A 39 -0.66 2.26 -30.14
N GLU A 40 0.21 2.99 -29.45
CA GLU A 40 0.73 2.61 -28.12
C GLU A 40 -0.39 2.58 -27.08
N GLN A 41 -1.23 3.61 -27.02
CA GLN A 41 -2.37 3.62 -26.07
C GLN A 41 -3.35 2.47 -26.34
N MET A 42 -3.61 2.15 -27.62
CA MET A 42 -4.42 0.99 -27.98
C MET A 42 -3.75 -0.34 -27.58
N LEU A 43 -2.42 -0.42 -27.59
CA LEU A 43 -1.68 -1.57 -27.08
C LEU A 43 -1.89 -1.73 -25.57
N TYR A 44 -1.77 -0.66 -24.78
CA TYR A 44 -1.99 -0.70 -23.33
C TYR A 44 -3.43 -1.07 -22.98
N LEU A 45 -4.43 -0.54 -23.69
CA LEU A 45 -5.83 -0.95 -23.54
C LEU A 45 -6.03 -2.45 -23.81
N ARG A 46 -5.41 -2.98 -24.85
CA ARG A 46 -5.46 -4.41 -25.17
C ARG A 46 -4.78 -5.25 -24.09
N ASN A 47 -3.62 -4.82 -23.60
CA ASN A 47 -2.89 -5.48 -22.53
C ASN A 47 -3.72 -5.49 -21.23
N LEU A 48 -4.34 -4.35 -20.89
CA LEU A 48 -5.23 -4.25 -19.73
C LEU A 48 -6.39 -5.24 -19.86
N LYS A 49 -7.11 -5.26 -20.97
CA LYS A 49 -8.24 -6.19 -21.20
C LYS A 49 -7.83 -7.65 -21.10
N ARG A 50 -6.64 -8.00 -21.60
CA ARG A 50 -6.13 -9.38 -21.58
C ARG A 50 -5.68 -9.83 -20.19
N ALA A 51 -5.01 -8.94 -19.45
CA ALA A 51 -4.34 -9.30 -18.19
C ALA A 51 -5.09 -8.84 -16.94
N ARG A 52 -6.16 -8.04 -17.06
CA ARG A 52 -6.93 -7.48 -15.95
C ARG A 52 -7.36 -8.53 -14.93
N GLU A 53 -7.82 -9.68 -15.39
CA GLU A 53 -8.30 -10.76 -14.52
C GLU A 53 -7.19 -11.38 -13.68
N GLN A 54 -5.91 -11.18 -14.05
CA GLN A 54 -4.76 -11.68 -13.31
C GLN A 54 -4.32 -10.72 -12.19
N VAL A 55 -4.59 -9.41 -12.32
CA VAL A 55 -4.12 -8.38 -11.38
C VAL A 55 -4.61 -8.66 -9.97
N LEU A 56 -5.91 -8.81 -9.80
CA LEU A 56 -6.49 -9.00 -8.46
C LEU A 56 -6.05 -10.32 -7.80
N PRO A 57 -6.05 -11.48 -8.46
CA PRO A 57 -5.52 -12.72 -7.88
C PRO A 57 -4.06 -12.63 -7.44
N ILE A 58 -3.19 -12.00 -8.24
CA ILE A 58 -1.78 -11.82 -7.87
C ILE A 58 -1.68 -10.92 -6.61
N PHE A 59 -2.37 -9.79 -6.60
CA PHE A 59 -2.42 -8.89 -5.45
C PHE A 59 -2.87 -9.60 -4.17
N LEU A 60 -3.96 -10.36 -4.26
CA LEU A 60 -4.53 -11.04 -3.10
C LEU A 60 -3.65 -12.20 -2.63
N ALA A 61 -3.03 -12.94 -3.52
CA ALA A 61 -2.12 -14.03 -3.14
C ALA A 61 -0.91 -13.49 -2.36
N ASP A 62 -0.34 -12.37 -2.80
CA ASP A 62 0.74 -11.70 -2.09
C ASP A 62 0.28 -11.17 -0.72
N LEU A 63 -0.88 -10.53 -0.66
CA LEU A 63 -1.44 -10.03 0.59
C LEU A 63 -1.75 -11.17 1.58
N GLU A 64 -2.28 -12.29 1.10
CA GLU A 64 -2.54 -13.48 1.91
C GLU A 64 -1.24 -14.06 2.46
N ALA A 65 -0.16 -14.10 1.66
CA ALA A 65 1.15 -14.56 2.10
C ALA A 65 1.70 -13.68 3.24
N HIS A 66 1.57 -12.36 3.14
CA HIS A 66 1.95 -11.43 4.22
C HIS A 66 1.12 -11.66 5.50
N LEU A 67 -0.18 -11.86 5.37
CA LEU A 67 -1.06 -12.13 6.51
C LEU A 67 -0.82 -13.51 7.14
N ALA A 68 -0.51 -14.54 6.35
CA ALA A 68 -0.16 -15.86 6.86
C ALA A 68 1.13 -15.82 7.68
N GLY A 69 2.11 -15.04 7.26
CA GLY A 69 3.38 -14.85 7.95
C GLY A 69 3.29 -14.21 9.35
N ILE A 70 2.11 -13.69 9.76
CA ILE A 70 1.94 -13.14 11.11
C ILE A 70 2.20 -14.20 12.18
N ARG A 71 1.78 -15.45 11.96
CA ARG A 71 1.89 -16.56 12.93
C ARG A 71 3.16 -17.39 12.77
N ASP A 72 3.75 -17.36 11.59
CA ASP A 72 4.95 -18.14 11.29
C ASP A 72 6.20 -17.26 11.31
N ALA A 73 6.87 -17.21 12.45
CA ALA A 73 8.18 -16.56 12.59
C ALA A 73 9.27 -17.18 11.69
N THR A 74 8.95 -18.25 10.97
CA THR A 74 9.86 -19.00 10.08
C THR A 74 9.71 -18.65 8.60
N VAL A 75 8.67 -17.94 8.20
CA VAL A 75 8.53 -17.49 6.82
C VAL A 75 9.40 -16.26 6.62
N LYS A 76 10.69 -16.50 6.35
CA LYS A 76 11.52 -15.48 5.70
C LYS A 76 10.84 -15.12 4.37
N PRO A 77 10.78 -13.83 3.99
CA PRO A 77 10.36 -13.46 2.65
C PRO A 77 11.14 -14.31 1.64
N ALA A 78 10.46 -14.79 0.60
CA ALA A 78 11.06 -15.65 -0.41
C ALA A 78 12.39 -15.05 -0.89
N PRO A 79 13.45 -15.87 -1.06
CA PRO A 79 14.73 -15.38 -1.57
C PRO A 79 14.51 -14.83 -2.98
N GLY A 80 14.62 -13.52 -3.14
CA GLY A 80 14.33 -12.79 -4.40
C GLY A 80 13.48 -11.53 -4.22
N ARG A 81 12.89 -11.32 -3.05
CA ARG A 81 12.34 -9.99 -2.71
C ARG A 81 13.47 -9.15 -2.11
N PRO A 82 13.77 -7.95 -2.67
CA PRO A 82 14.60 -6.99 -1.97
C PRO A 82 13.85 -6.63 -0.68
N GLY A 83 14.31 -7.16 0.44
CA GLY A 83 13.82 -6.75 1.74
C GLY A 83 14.10 -5.27 1.92
N GLY A 84 13.06 -4.49 2.18
CA GLY A 84 13.10 -3.08 2.56
C GLY A 84 14.08 -2.21 1.80
N LEU A 85 13.67 -1.07 1.32
CA LEU A 85 14.37 -0.01 0.59
C LEU A 85 15.82 0.34 1.04
N GLN A 86 16.39 -0.35 2.03
CA GLN A 86 17.73 -0.05 2.59
C GLN A 86 18.84 -1.02 2.19
N LYS A 87 18.59 -2.10 1.41
CA LYS A 87 19.66 -3.05 1.01
C LYS A 87 20.02 -3.05 -0.49
N ALA A 88 19.58 -2.06 -1.24
CA ALA A 88 19.95 -1.92 -2.66
C ALA A 88 21.37 -1.36 -2.89
N SER A 89 22.20 -1.17 -1.84
CA SER A 89 23.54 -0.58 -1.97
C SER A 89 24.70 -1.57 -2.09
N GLU A 90 24.45 -2.88 -2.11
CA GLU A 90 25.55 -3.88 -2.14
C GLU A 90 25.57 -4.78 -3.38
N GLY A 91 25.04 -4.33 -4.50
CA GLY A 91 25.21 -5.01 -5.78
C GLY A 91 25.20 -4.00 -6.90
N LEU A 92 26.35 -3.76 -7.54
CA LEU A 92 26.49 -3.05 -8.81
C LEU A 92 25.83 -3.87 -9.95
N ALA A 93 24.51 -4.08 -9.85
CA ALA A 93 23.70 -4.44 -10.99
C ALA A 93 23.09 -3.13 -11.52
N LEU A 94 23.10 -2.95 -12.84
CA LEU A 94 22.37 -1.89 -13.53
C LEU A 94 20.90 -1.97 -13.05
N VAL A 95 20.57 -1.21 -12.02
CA VAL A 95 19.18 -1.08 -11.59
C VAL A 95 18.49 -0.37 -12.74
N ASP A 96 17.51 -1.02 -13.34
CA ASP A 96 16.67 -0.40 -14.35
C ASP A 96 16.11 0.91 -13.73
N ASP A 97 16.50 2.06 -14.27
CA ASP A 97 16.15 3.37 -13.74
C ASP A 97 14.62 3.48 -13.53
N GLY A 98 13.84 2.86 -14.42
CA GLY A 98 12.38 2.81 -14.29
C GLY A 98 11.89 2.04 -13.07
N LEU A 99 12.56 0.95 -12.67
CA LEU A 99 12.20 0.21 -11.45
C LEU A 99 12.52 1.03 -10.19
N PHE A 100 13.62 1.76 -10.19
CA PHE A 100 13.97 2.63 -9.06
C PHE A 100 12.96 3.74 -8.88
N GLU A 101 12.54 4.41 -9.96
CA GLU A 101 11.52 5.47 -9.93
C GLU A 101 10.18 4.94 -9.41
N GLN A 102 9.73 3.78 -9.87
CA GLN A 102 8.51 3.13 -9.39
C GLN A 102 8.57 2.83 -7.88
N HIS A 103 9.69 2.31 -7.39
CA HIS A 103 9.87 2.05 -5.95
C HIS A 103 9.86 3.35 -5.14
N GLN A 104 10.47 4.41 -5.63
CA GLN A 104 10.49 5.71 -4.95
C GLN A 104 9.07 6.31 -4.88
N LEU A 105 8.30 6.23 -5.97
CA LEU A 105 6.91 6.68 -6.01
C LEU A 105 6.05 5.92 -4.99
N LEU A 106 6.12 4.59 -4.99
CA LEU A 106 5.36 3.74 -4.08
C LEU A 106 5.73 3.98 -2.62
N SER A 107 7.01 4.19 -2.32
CA SER A 107 7.49 4.56 -0.99
C SER A 107 6.91 5.89 -0.53
N GLY A 108 6.86 6.88 -1.42
CA GLY A 108 6.23 8.18 -1.15
C GLY A 108 4.72 8.06 -0.88
N MET A 109 4.01 7.21 -1.63
CA MET A 109 2.59 6.93 -1.43
C MET A 109 2.34 6.26 -0.07
N ALA A 110 3.14 5.26 0.27
CA ALA A 110 3.07 4.58 1.56
C ALA A 110 3.28 5.57 2.72
N ALA A 111 4.34 6.38 2.66
CA ALA A 111 4.66 7.37 3.69
C ALA A 111 3.55 8.41 3.89
N ARG A 112 2.94 8.91 2.80
CA ARG A 112 1.77 9.81 2.89
C ARG A 112 0.59 9.15 3.57
N CYS A 113 0.27 7.91 3.19
CA CYS A 113 -0.82 7.15 3.80
C CYS A 113 -0.56 6.90 5.29
N GLU A 114 0.65 6.54 5.68
CA GLU A 114 1.06 6.33 7.07
C GLU A 114 0.92 7.60 7.91
N SER A 115 1.37 8.73 7.40
CA SER A 115 1.31 10.01 8.10
C SER A 115 -0.14 10.42 8.45
N HIS A 116 -1.10 10.05 7.62
CA HIS A 116 -2.52 10.36 7.82
C HIS A 116 -3.24 9.35 8.73
N ASN A 117 -2.67 8.17 8.96
CA ASN A 117 -3.33 7.06 9.66
C ASN A 117 -2.52 6.54 10.87
N GLY A 118 -1.58 7.33 11.40
CA GLY A 118 -0.67 6.93 12.46
C GLY A 118 -1.32 6.28 13.68
N PRO A 119 -2.38 6.86 14.28
CA PRO A 119 -3.04 6.29 15.47
C PRO A 119 -3.66 4.91 15.20
N GLU A 120 -4.39 4.77 14.11
CA GLU A 120 -5.09 3.52 13.74
C GLU A 120 -4.07 2.42 13.37
N MET A 121 -2.98 2.78 12.67
CA MET A 121 -1.88 1.88 12.36
C MET A 121 -1.14 1.43 13.61
N HIS A 122 -0.88 2.34 14.55
CA HIS A 122 -0.26 1.97 15.83
C HIS A 122 -1.12 0.94 16.57
N SER A 123 -2.43 1.15 16.63
CA SER A 123 -3.36 0.21 17.26
C SER A 123 -3.33 -1.16 16.58
N LEU A 124 -3.28 -1.20 15.25
CA LEU A 124 -3.21 -2.45 14.49
C LEU A 124 -1.88 -3.17 14.72
N ARG A 125 -0.75 -2.45 14.74
CA ARG A 125 0.58 -3.02 15.03
C ARG A 125 0.62 -3.68 16.41
N GLN A 126 0.08 -3.03 17.44
CA GLN A 126 0.02 -3.60 18.79
C GLN A 126 -0.81 -4.88 18.82
N ARG A 127 -1.97 -4.90 18.15
CA ARG A 127 -2.82 -6.09 18.07
C ARG A 127 -2.15 -7.22 17.29
N PHE A 128 -1.47 -6.92 16.19
CA PHE A 128 -0.74 -7.93 15.43
C PHE A 128 0.47 -8.47 16.19
N SER A 129 1.15 -7.64 16.97
CA SER A 129 2.22 -8.07 17.86
C SER A 129 1.71 -9.11 18.87
N VAL A 130 0.56 -8.88 19.49
CA VAL A 130 -0.07 -9.86 20.41
C VAL A 130 -0.43 -11.15 19.70
N LEU A 131 -0.99 -11.08 18.49
CA LEU A 131 -1.33 -12.26 17.69
C LEU A 131 -0.10 -13.06 17.26
N ALA A 132 1.00 -12.37 16.99
CA ALA A 132 2.26 -12.98 16.58
C ALA A 132 3.10 -13.48 17.75
N GLY A 133 2.82 -13.01 18.98
CA GLY A 133 3.65 -13.29 20.15
C GLY A 133 5.05 -12.70 20.05
N LYS A 134 5.23 -11.58 19.34
CA LYS A 134 6.55 -10.95 19.11
C LYS A 134 6.49 -9.43 19.27
N SER A 135 7.65 -8.77 19.19
CA SER A 135 7.77 -7.30 19.20
C SER A 135 6.88 -6.65 18.14
N PRO A 136 6.45 -5.40 18.35
CA PRO A 136 5.64 -4.67 17.37
C PRO A 136 6.29 -4.62 16.00
N PHE A 137 5.49 -4.83 14.97
CA PHE A 137 5.93 -4.71 13.58
C PHE A 137 6.42 -3.29 13.29
N SER A 138 7.43 -3.16 12.45
CA SER A 138 7.76 -1.88 11.81
C SER A 138 6.65 -1.48 10.83
N ASN A 139 6.67 -0.25 10.33
CA ASN A 139 5.70 0.18 9.32
C ASN A 139 5.81 -0.65 8.05
N ASP A 140 7.05 -0.93 7.62
CA ASP A 140 7.34 -1.67 6.39
C ASP A 140 6.96 -3.16 6.48
N GLU A 141 6.93 -3.70 7.70
CA GLU A 141 6.62 -5.13 7.94
C GLU A 141 5.15 -5.37 8.32
N LEU A 142 4.37 -4.32 8.52
CA LEU A 142 2.96 -4.47 8.91
C LEU A 142 2.18 -5.16 7.79
N PRO A 143 1.63 -6.36 7.99
CA PRO A 143 1.05 -7.20 6.91
C PRO A 143 -0.10 -6.57 6.12
N LEU A 144 -0.77 -5.58 6.69
CA LEU A 144 -1.77 -4.75 6.02
C LEU A 144 -1.31 -3.30 5.88
N GLY A 145 -0.02 -3.01 6.11
CA GLY A 145 0.54 -1.67 6.03
C GLY A 145 0.55 -1.11 4.61
N PRO A 146 0.59 0.21 4.45
CA PRO A 146 0.62 0.85 3.14
C PRO A 146 1.81 0.40 2.30
N ALA A 147 2.99 0.17 2.91
CA ALA A 147 4.17 -0.33 2.21
C ALA A 147 3.91 -1.70 1.59
N VAL A 148 3.34 -2.64 2.35
CA VAL A 148 2.97 -3.98 1.85
C VAL A 148 1.93 -3.90 0.75
N LEU A 149 0.91 -3.05 0.89
CA LEU A 149 -0.10 -2.86 -0.16
C LEU A 149 0.51 -2.32 -1.46
N CYS A 150 1.48 -1.41 -1.37
CA CYS A 150 2.22 -0.88 -2.52
C CYS A 150 3.11 -1.95 -3.18
N GLU A 151 3.75 -2.83 -2.40
CA GLU A 151 4.53 -3.97 -2.93
C GLU A 151 3.62 -4.97 -3.67
N CYS A 152 2.47 -5.31 -3.09
CA CYS A 152 1.47 -6.16 -3.73
C CYS A 152 0.96 -5.54 -5.04
N LEU A 153 0.75 -4.21 -5.07
CA LEU A 153 0.37 -3.48 -6.28
C LEU A 153 1.45 -3.63 -7.36
N LEU A 154 2.71 -3.33 -7.04
CA LEU A 154 3.82 -3.41 -7.98
C LEU A 154 3.94 -4.80 -8.61
N ALA A 155 3.83 -5.85 -7.81
CA ALA A 155 3.86 -7.22 -8.31
C ALA A 155 2.67 -7.54 -9.22
N SER A 156 1.47 -7.06 -8.87
CA SER A 156 0.22 -7.39 -9.55
C SER A 156 0.04 -6.71 -10.91
N VAL A 157 0.68 -5.55 -11.13
CA VAL A 157 0.52 -4.79 -12.38
C VAL A 157 1.50 -5.21 -13.50
N ARG A 158 2.52 -6.00 -13.19
CA ARG A 158 3.51 -6.47 -14.18
C ARG A 158 2.90 -7.11 -15.43
N PRO A 159 1.85 -7.97 -15.34
CA PRO A 159 1.24 -8.56 -16.52
C PRO A 159 0.61 -7.55 -17.49
N LEU A 160 0.35 -6.33 -17.05
CA LEU A 160 -0.24 -5.26 -17.88
C LEU A 160 0.77 -4.69 -18.89
N GLN A 161 2.08 -4.88 -18.66
CA GLN A 161 3.15 -4.42 -19.54
C GLN A 161 2.98 -2.93 -19.94
N LEU A 162 2.75 -2.09 -18.95
CA LEU A 162 2.60 -0.65 -19.11
C LEU A 162 3.99 0.02 -19.20
N ASP A 163 4.05 1.15 -19.86
CA ASP A 163 5.18 2.07 -19.74
C ASP A 163 5.21 2.77 -18.36
N ILE A 164 6.23 3.56 -18.12
CA ILE A 164 6.42 4.27 -16.86
C ILE A 164 5.26 5.23 -16.60
N ALA A 165 4.87 6.06 -17.58
CA ALA A 165 3.84 7.08 -17.42
C ALA A 165 2.45 6.48 -17.11
N ASN A 166 2.07 5.39 -17.79
CA ASN A 166 0.82 4.70 -17.51
C ASN A 166 0.86 3.94 -16.18
N THR A 167 2.02 3.41 -15.79
CA THR A 167 2.21 2.78 -14.48
C THR A 167 2.05 3.81 -13.36
N GLU A 168 2.66 4.98 -13.46
CA GLU A 168 2.50 6.08 -12.51
C GLU A 168 1.04 6.56 -12.43
N THR A 169 0.36 6.64 -13.56
CA THR A 169 -1.07 6.98 -13.61
C THR A 169 -1.91 5.96 -12.84
N LEU A 170 -1.67 4.67 -13.04
CA LEU A 170 -2.36 3.60 -12.31
C LEU A 170 -2.06 3.66 -10.81
N PHE A 171 -0.81 3.94 -10.42
CA PHE A 171 -0.43 4.09 -9.01
C PHE A 171 -1.12 5.30 -8.36
N ALA A 172 -1.19 6.44 -9.04
CA ALA A 172 -1.91 7.61 -8.53
C ALA A 172 -3.42 7.32 -8.34
N ILE A 173 -4.02 6.58 -9.26
CA ILE A 173 -5.42 6.15 -9.14
C ILE A 173 -5.59 5.19 -7.95
N PHE A 174 -4.68 4.24 -7.76
CA PHE A 174 -4.70 3.34 -6.61
C PHE A 174 -4.53 4.11 -5.30
N GLU A 175 -3.61 5.06 -5.22
CA GLU A 175 -3.45 5.93 -4.05
C GLU A 175 -4.77 6.62 -3.70
N LYS A 176 -5.41 7.24 -4.67
CA LYS A 176 -6.70 7.90 -4.49
C LYS A 176 -7.81 6.95 -4.04
N ARG A 177 -7.92 5.78 -4.68
CA ARG A 177 -9.04 4.85 -4.47
C ARG A 177 -8.85 3.94 -3.26
N ALA A 178 -7.66 3.37 -3.08
CA ALA A 178 -7.38 2.43 -2.01
C ALA A 178 -6.78 3.13 -0.78
N LEU A 179 -5.63 3.81 -0.93
CA LEU A 179 -4.94 4.42 0.20
C LEU A 179 -5.72 5.62 0.76
N GLY A 180 -6.45 6.37 -0.07
CA GLY A 180 -7.34 7.44 0.40
C GLY A 180 -8.53 6.94 1.25
N ASN A 181 -8.88 5.66 1.16
CA ASN A 181 -9.91 5.01 1.98
C ASN A 181 -9.34 4.07 3.04
N TYR A 182 -8.02 4.04 3.20
CA TYR A 182 -7.30 3.07 4.04
C TYR A 182 -7.72 3.11 5.51
N ARG A 183 -8.08 4.27 6.04
CA ARG A 183 -8.60 4.42 7.40
C ARG A 183 -9.76 3.48 7.69
N LYS A 184 -10.69 3.31 6.74
CA LYS A 184 -11.84 2.40 6.90
C LYS A 184 -11.40 0.95 7.08
N LEU A 185 -10.37 0.51 6.35
CA LEU A 185 -9.79 -0.82 6.52
C LEU A 185 -9.19 -0.98 7.92
N LEU A 186 -8.43 0.01 8.39
CA LEU A 186 -7.82 -0.01 9.72
C LEU A 186 -8.87 -0.05 10.83
N GLU A 187 -9.88 0.79 10.75
CA GLU A 187 -10.98 0.85 11.73
C GLU A 187 -11.71 -0.50 11.79
N ASP A 188 -12.05 -1.08 10.63
CA ASP A 188 -12.74 -2.36 10.56
C ASP A 188 -11.89 -3.53 11.08
N CYS A 189 -10.59 -3.54 10.77
CA CYS A 189 -9.66 -4.56 11.28
C CYS A 189 -9.44 -4.40 12.79
N ASN A 190 -9.28 -3.17 13.28
CA ASN A 190 -9.10 -2.88 14.69
C ASN A 190 -10.34 -3.25 15.51
N ALA A 191 -11.54 -2.90 15.04
CA ALA A 191 -12.80 -3.27 15.68
C ALA A 191 -12.95 -4.79 15.76
N TYR A 192 -12.72 -5.49 14.64
CA TYR A 192 -12.79 -6.94 14.57
C TYR A 192 -11.87 -7.65 15.58
N LEU A 193 -10.65 -7.14 15.76
CA LEU A 193 -9.68 -7.71 16.70
C LEU A 193 -10.04 -7.38 18.15
N ALA A 194 -10.52 -6.16 18.42
CA ALA A 194 -10.97 -5.76 19.75
C ALA A 194 -12.17 -6.58 20.23
N GLU A 195 -13.16 -6.84 19.37
CA GLU A 195 -14.31 -7.71 19.65
C GLU A 195 -13.91 -9.16 20.02
N ARG A 196 -12.72 -9.60 19.58
CA ARG A 196 -12.16 -10.91 19.91
C ARG A 196 -11.19 -10.91 21.09
N GLY A 197 -11.18 -9.81 21.84
CA GLY A 197 -10.37 -9.68 23.06
C GLY A 197 -8.89 -9.36 22.78
N VAL A 198 -8.50 -9.10 21.54
CA VAL A 198 -7.12 -8.71 21.23
C VAL A 198 -6.95 -7.23 21.56
N LEU A 199 -6.41 -6.93 22.73
CA LEU A 199 -6.27 -5.57 23.28
C LEU A 199 -7.57 -4.78 23.15
N ALA A 200 -8.66 -5.31 23.73
CA ALA A 200 -10.01 -4.72 23.62
C ALA A 200 -10.07 -3.26 24.11
N ASN A 201 -9.30 -2.92 25.16
CA ASN A 201 -9.31 -1.60 25.80
C ASN A 201 -8.15 -0.71 25.34
N LEU A 202 -7.59 -0.94 24.15
CA LEU A 202 -6.54 -0.08 23.61
C LEU A 202 -7.13 1.27 23.19
N ASN A 203 -7.21 2.20 24.13
CA ASN A 203 -7.61 3.58 23.87
C ASN A 203 -6.37 4.41 23.56
N PHE A 204 -6.34 5.05 22.41
CA PHE A 204 -5.35 6.06 22.06
C PHE A 204 -5.68 7.34 22.83
N THR A 205 -5.20 7.47 24.07
CA THR A 205 -5.09 8.77 24.69
C THR A 205 -3.93 9.49 24.01
N THR A 206 -4.25 10.41 23.11
CA THR A 206 -3.28 11.44 22.73
C THR A 206 -2.85 12.11 24.01
N PHE A 207 -1.65 11.82 24.52
CA PHE A 207 -1.02 12.61 25.54
C PHE A 207 -0.78 14.00 24.94
N ARG A 208 -1.78 14.85 24.97
CA ARG A 208 -1.60 16.28 24.92
C ARG A 208 -0.84 16.59 26.22
N ASN A 209 0.47 16.77 26.12
CA ASN A 209 1.28 17.23 27.23
C ASN A 209 0.74 18.64 27.61
N PRO A 210 0.02 18.79 28.77
CA PRO A 210 -0.54 20.09 29.14
C PRO A 210 0.51 21.07 29.64
N GLU A 211 1.78 20.68 29.73
CA GLU A 211 2.83 21.47 30.41
C GLU A 211 3.71 22.32 29.46
N LEU A 212 3.46 22.35 28.14
CA LEU A 212 4.10 23.34 27.26
C LEU A 212 3.31 24.66 27.21
N ARG A 213 2.89 25.18 28.38
CA ARG A 213 2.62 26.61 28.50
C ARG A 213 3.97 27.30 28.63
N PHE A 214 4.45 27.87 27.52
CA PHE A 214 5.54 28.84 27.54
C PHE A 214 5.23 29.91 28.59
N LYS A 215 5.91 29.89 29.72
CA LYS A 215 5.95 31.02 30.64
C LYS A 215 6.59 32.16 29.83
N LYS A 216 5.80 33.13 29.43
CA LYS A 216 6.32 34.42 28.99
C LYS A 216 7.10 35.01 30.14
N SER A 217 8.42 35.06 30.04
CA SER A 217 9.25 35.85 30.95
C SER A 217 8.90 37.34 30.76
N PRO A 218 8.62 38.11 31.81
CA PRO A 218 8.48 39.53 31.69
C PRO A 218 9.87 40.13 31.37
N ILE A 219 10.00 40.81 30.27
CA ILE A 219 11.14 41.66 29.98
C ILE A 219 11.02 42.84 30.97
N ALA A 220 11.93 42.94 31.92
CA ALA A 220 12.12 44.13 32.72
C ALA A 220 12.88 45.18 31.89
N LEU A 221 12.32 46.36 31.83
CA LEU A 221 12.95 47.57 31.33
C LEU A 221 14.00 48.09 32.36
#